data_ce405008a6ed8a1052c6c24877beacf8
#
_entry.id   ce405008a6ed8a1052c6c24877beacf8
#
_cell.length_a   1.000
_cell.length_b   1.000
_cell.length_c   1.000
_cell.angle_alpha   90.00
_cell.angle_beta   90.00
_cell.angle_gamma   90.00
#
_symmetry.space_group_name_H-M   'P 1'
#
loop_
_entity.id
_entity.type
_entity.pdbx_description
1 polymer ?
#
loop_
_entity_poly.entity_id
_entity_poly.type
_entity_poly.pdbx_seq_one_letter_code
_entity_poly.pdbx_strand_id
1 'polypeptide(L)'
;ATRSRERAPAQASWRQGAEKAIHYVVGLERWLTSEWLLRTEAYYKDFRDLIVQQIEQGGNYFTERVPGGDIRSVSGWTRPVRNIGDSLTQIPINNSFGEAYGVEFLLEKKNSERGSNFSGWISYAYAHANRYQRRDIIPFAFDQRHTVNIVGNYSLGSNWELGFRWQYGSGFPYTEPIGLKPRILLLDTDNDGKPETPVVATRASYANPNSNEVIFDIDYGDRNRFNARKPAYHRLDIRVTKATILWNYDWTFYLDIINIYNRTNVVGYSFYVEDDLTLGRETNSMFPILPTIGFSVKF
;
A
#
# COMPACT_ATOMS: atom_id res chain seq x y z
N ALA A 1 -37.80 -49.05 -7.89
CA ALA A 1 -37.31 -47.93 -7.10
C ALA A 1 -35.97 -47.48 -7.65
N THR A 2 -35.97 -46.57 -8.63
CA THR A 2 -34.78 -46.01 -9.25
C THR A 2 -34.50 -44.63 -8.61
N ARG A 3 -33.50 -44.55 -7.75
CA ARG A 3 -33.01 -43.28 -7.23
C ARG A 3 -32.23 -42.55 -8.33
N SER A 4 -32.82 -41.50 -8.86
CA SER A 4 -32.10 -40.52 -9.65
C SER A 4 -31.06 -39.80 -8.75
N ARG A 5 -29.78 -40.06 -8.99
CA ARG A 5 -28.70 -39.22 -8.42
C ARG A 5 -28.72 -37.89 -9.16
N GLU A 6 -29.27 -36.86 -8.51
CA GLU A 6 -29.00 -35.49 -8.90
C GLU A 6 -27.49 -35.25 -8.81
N ARG A 7 -26.85 -35.01 -9.94
CA ARG A 7 -25.47 -34.56 -9.97
C ARG A 7 -25.45 -33.13 -9.43
N ALA A 8 -24.76 -32.94 -8.32
CA ALA A 8 -24.37 -31.61 -7.88
C ALA A 8 -23.75 -30.84 -9.06
N PRO A 9 -24.05 -29.54 -9.21
CA PRO A 9 -23.43 -28.75 -10.28
C PRO A 9 -21.93 -28.85 -10.13
N ALA A 10 -21.26 -29.17 -11.25
CA ALA A 10 -19.81 -29.27 -11.29
C ALA A 10 -19.22 -27.96 -10.75
N GLN A 11 -18.55 -28.01 -9.62
CA GLN A 11 -17.71 -26.92 -9.17
C GLN A 11 -16.73 -26.64 -10.31
N ALA A 12 -16.93 -25.51 -10.98
CA ALA A 12 -15.99 -25.03 -11.97
C ALA A 12 -14.63 -24.93 -11.27
N SER A 13 -13.71 -25.83 -11.63
CA SER A 13 -12.34 -25.78 -11.11
C SER A 13 -11.71 -24.52 -11.71
N TRP A 14 -11.69 -23.43 -10.96
CA TRP A 14 -11.01 -22.20 -11.32
C TRP A 14 -9.51 -22.48 -11.33
N ARG A 15 -9.00 -22.92 -12.46
CA ARG A 15 -7.56 -23.02 -12.67
C ARG A 15 -7.02 -21.62 -12.88
N GLN A 16 -6.54 -21.01 -11.81
CA GLN A 16 -5.72 -19.81 -11.92
C GLN A 16 -4.43 -20.19 -12.65
N GLY A 17 -4.16 -19.51 -13.75
CA GLY A 17 -2.87 -19.60 -14.44
C GLY A 17 -1.80 -18.86 -13.65
N ALA A 18 -0.52 -19.15 -13.93
CA ALA A 18 0.58 -18.38 -13.37
C ALA A 18 0.63 -16.98 -13.99
N GLU A 19 0.80 -15.97 -13.15
CA GLU A 19 1.17 -14.63 -13.60
C GLU A 19 2.56 -14.67 -14.26
N LYS A 20 2.76 -13.86 -15.29
CA LYS A 20 4.02 -13.80 -16.05
C LYS A 20 4.59 -12.40 -16.02
N ALA A 21 5.92 -12.30 -15.98
CA ALA A 21 6.63 -11.03 -16.10
C ALA A 21 7.84 -11.21 -17.03
N ILE A 22 7.96 -10.34 -18.02
CA ILE A 22 9.12 -10.24 -18.89
C ILE A 22 9.85 -8.95 -18.55
N HIS A 23 11.14 -9.06 -18.24
CA HIS A 23 11.96 -7.93 -17.86
C HIS A 23 12.98 -7.61 -18.95
N TYR A 24 13.02 -6.37 -19.37
CA TYR A 24 14.05 -5.80 -20.24
C TYR A 24 14.83 -4.79 -19.43
N VAL A 25 16.14 -4.96 -19.37
CA VAL A 25 17.02 -4.09 -18.58
C VAL A 25 18.23 -3.75 -19.44
N VAL A 26 18.61 -2.49 -19.40
CA VAL A 26 19.87 -1.99 -19.97
C VAL A 26 20.57 -1.15 -18.93
N GLY A 27 21.85 -1.40 -18.69
CA GLY A 27 22.65 -0.68 -17.70
C GLY A 27 23.99 -0.28 -18.23
N LEU A 28 24.51 0.82 -17.69
CA LEU A 28 25.86 1.31 -17.90
C LEU A 28 26.52 1.54 -16.53
N GLU A 29 27.71 1.00 -16.36
CA GLU A 29 28.57 1.25 -15.21
C GLU A 29 29.89 1.83 -15.69
N ARG A 30 30.34 2.93 -15.08
CA ARG A 30 31.57 3.60 -15.44
C ARG A 30 32.27 4.23 -14.23
N TRP A 31 33.55 3.97 -14.10
CA TRP A 31 34.42 4.73 -13.23
C TRP A 31 34.71 6.10 -13.86
N LEU A 32 34.29 7.18 -13.20
CA LEU A 32 34.56 8.55 -13.61
C LEU A 32 35.98 8.96 -13.20
N THR A 33 36.41 8.47 -12.02
CA THR A 33 37.76 8.59 -11.48
C THR A 33 38.11 7.30 -10.71
N SER A 34 39.28 7.23 -10.10
CA SER A 34 39.65 6.09 -9.22
C SER A 34 38.76 5.93 -7.98
N GLU A 35 37.97 6.96 -7.62
CA GLU A 35 37.13 6.99 -6.42
C GLU A 35 35.62 7.06 -6.74
N TRP A 36 35.25 7.56 -7.91
CA TRP A 36 33.86 7.81 -8.26
C TRP A 36 33.35 6.81 -9.29
N LEU A 37 32.29 6.10 -8.93
CA LEU A 37 31.58 5.17 -9.79
C LEU A 37 30.19 5.75 -10.13
N LEU A 38 29.85 5.76 -11.41
CA LEU A 38 28.50 6.04 -11.89
C LEU A 38 27.90 4.77 -12.45
N ARG A 39 26.69 4.44 -11.99
CA ARG A 39 25.83 3.39 -12.57
C ARG A 39 24.52 4.00 -12.97
N THR A 40 24.06 3.68 -14.18
CA THR A 40 22.74 4.04 -14.68
C THR A 40 22.07 2.81 -15.24
N GLU A 41 20.77 2.67 -14.97
CA GLU A 41 19.99 1.54 -15.43
C GLU A 41 18.62 2.02 -15.89
N ALA A 42 18.11 1.47 -16.99
CA ALA A 42 16.76 1.65 -17.45
C ALA A 42 16.09 0.29 -17.61
N TYR A 43 14.84 0.20 -17.23
CA TYR A 43 14.10 -1.06 -17.31
C TYR A 43 12.68 -0.87 -17.83
N TYR A 44 12.17 -1.94 -18.44
CA TYR A 44 10.76 -2.11 -18.78
C TYR A 44 10.32 -3.52 -18.38
N LYS A 45 9.17 -3.63 -17.71
CA LYS A 45 8.57 -4.91 -17.28
C LYS A 45 7.18 -5.01 -17.88
N ASP A 46 6.94 -6.10 -18.62
CA ASP A 46 5.64 -6.47 -19.18
C ASP A 46 5.02 -7.56 -18.30
N PHE A 47 3.89 -7.25 -17.68
CA PHE A 47 3.15 -8.17 -16.83
C PHE A 47 1.93 -8.70 -17.58
N ARG A 48 1.75 -10.01 -17.59
CA ARG A 48 0.66 -10.70 -18.26
C ARG A 48 -0.04 -11.67 -17.33
N ASP A 49 -1.30 -11.97 -17.67
CA ASP A 49 -2.13 -12.92 -16.93
C ASP A 49 -2.27 -12.53 -15.43
N LEU A 50 -2.27 -11.21 -15.12
CA LEU A 50 -2.39 -10.73 -13.75
C LEU A 50 -3.75 -11.10 -13.18
N ILE A 51 -3.74 -11.52 -11.91
CA ILE A 51 -4.95 -11.86 -11.16
C ILE A 51 -5.67 -10.59 -10.76
N VAL A 52 -6.93 -10.52 -11.09
CA VAL A 52 -7.85 -9.43 -10.74
C VAL A 52 -9.20 -10.01 -10.31
N GLN A 53 -9.99 -9.20 -9.63
CA GLN A 53 -11.37 -9.55 -9.34
C GLN A 53 -12.21 -9.51 -10.62
N GLN A 54 -13.00 -10.54 -10.86
CA GLN A 54 -13.95 -10.59 -11.95
C GLN A 54 -14.96 -9.44 -11.83
N ILE A 55 -15.28 -8.81 -12.96
CA ILE A 55 -16.29 -7.78 -13.03
C ILE A 55 -17.56 -8.42 -13.62
N GLU A 56 -18.67 -8.28 -12.92
CA GLU A 56 -20.00 -8.77 -13.34
C GLU A 56 -20.99 -7.63 -13.40
N GLN A 57 -21.96 -7.72 -14.29
CA GLN A 57 -23.07 -6.77 -14.35
C GLN A 57 -24.13 -7.14 -13.31
N GLY A 58 -24.59 -6.12 -12.57
CA GLY A 58 -25.67 -6.27 -11.62
C GLY A 58 -25.33 -7.12 -10.39
N GLY A 59 -24.05 -7.22 -10.01
CA GLY A 59 -23.60 -7.97 -8.84
C GLY A 59 -23.90 -7.30 -7.49
N ASN A 60 -24.10 -5.98 -7.48
CA ASN A 60 -24.34 -5.19 -6.27
C ASN A 60 -25.76 -4.63 -6.21
N TYR A 61 -26.15 -4.22 -5.01
CA TYR A 61 -27.41 -3.50 -4.76
C TYR A 61 -27.07 -2.09 -4.28
N PHE A 62 -27.96 -1.15 -4.57
CA PHE A 62 -27.87 0.22 -4.06
C PHE A 62 -29.23 0.68 -3.56
N THR A 63 -29.23 1.68 -2.72
CA THR A 63 -30.40 2.38 -2.22
C THR A 63 -30.19 3.88 -2.30
N GLU A 64 -31.25 4.63 -2.47
CA GLU A 64 -31.21 6.08 -2.57
C GLU A 64 -31.87 6.71 -1.35
N ARG A 65 -31.46 7.91 -1.03
CA ARG A 65 -32.06 8.67 0.06
C ARG A 65 -33.44 9.15 -0.32
N VAL A 66 -34.43 8.92 0.56
CA VAL A 66 -35.74 9.52 0.43
C VAL A 66 -35.65 11.00 0.80
N PRO A 67 -36.12 11.94 -0.07
CA PRO A 67 -36.10 13.36 0.23
C PRO A 67 -36.83 13.68 1.54
N GLY A 68 -36.12 14.36 2.48
CA GLY A 68 -36.68 14.69 3.79
C GLY A 68 -36.73 13.53 4.79
N GLY A 69 -36.32 12.32 4.40
CA GLY A 69 -36.23 11.16 5.28
C GLY A 69 -35.07 11.23 6.27
N ASP A 70 -35.24 10.59 7.43
CA ASP A 70 -34.19 10.48 8.42
C ASP A 70 -33.11 9.47 7.94
N ILE A 71 -31.90 9.97 7.74
CA ILE A 71 -30.75 9.15 7.29
C ILE A 71 -30.45 7.97 8.21
N ARG A 72 -30.74 8.10 9.51
CA ARG A 72 -30.49 7.05 10.51
C ARG A 72 -31.53 5.95 10.52
N SER A 73 -32.68 6.17 9.91
CA SER A 73 -33.81 5.24 9.86
C SER A 73 -33.94 4.58 8.51
N VAL A 74 -34.36 3.31 8.50
CA VAL A 74 -34.69 2.58 7.24
C VAL A 74 -35.69 3.34 6.38
N SER A 75 -36.65 4.06 6.98
CA SER A 75 -37.64 4.87 6.24
C SER A 75 -37.04 6.04 5.46
N GLY A 76 -35.82 6.44 5.78
CA GLY A 76 -35.06 7.45 5.03
C GLY A 76 -34.41 6.95 3.74
N TRP A 77 -34.57 5.67 3.43
CA TRP A 77 -33.93 5.01 2.29
C TRP A 77 -34.98 4.27 1.43
N THR A 78 -34.75 4.25 0.12
CA THR A 78 -35.56 3.46 -0.77
C THR A 78 -35.31 1.96 -0.57
N ARG A 79 -36.24 1.11 -0.99
CA ARG A 79 -35.95 -0.33 -1.05
C ARG A 79 -34.76 -0.57 -1.96
N PRO A 80 -33.75 -1.38 -1.52
CA PRO A 80 -32.57 -1.63 -2.34
C PRO A 80 -32.95 -2.26 -3.68
N VAL A 81 -32.35 -1.75 -4.75
CA VAL A 81 -32.51 -2.25 -6.11
C VAL A 81 -31.19 -2.76 -6.65
N ARG A 82 -31.24 -3.71 -7.57
CA ARG A 82 -30.06 -4.27 -8.19
C ARG A 82 -29.41 -3.24 -9.09
N ASN A 83 -28.11 -3.01 -8.88
CA ASN A 83 -27.32 -2.18 -9.79
C ASN A 83 -27.08 -2.95 -11.10
N ILE A 84 -27.47 -2.37 -12.23
CA ILE A 84 -27.22 -2.93 -13.56
C ILE A 84 -25.83 -2.61 -14.10
N GLY A 85 -25.08 -1.75 -13.42
CA GLY A 85 -23.70 -1.42 -13.76
C GLY A 85 -22.71 -2.52 -13.41
N ASP A 86 -21.48 -2.30 -13.79
CA ASP A 86 -20.36 -3.21 -13.48
C ASP A 86 -20.07 -3.22 -11.99
N SER A 87 -19.93 -4.41 -11.41
CA SER A 87 -19.59 -4.65 -10.01
C SER A 87 -18.37 -5.55 -9.91
N LEU A 88 -17.52 -5.29 -8.93
CA LEU A 88 -16.38 -6.15 -8.62
C LEU A 88 -16.85 -7.33 -7.76
N THR A 89 -16.61 -8.54 -8.22
CA THR A 89 -16.82 -9.75 -7.43
C THR A 89 -15.59 -10.10 -6.60
N GLN A 90 -15.70 -11.07 -5.72
CA GLN A 90 -14.55 -11.64 -5.01
C GLN A 90 -13.89 -12.80 -5.78
N ILE A 91 -14.36 -13.10 -6.98
CA ILE A 91 -13.83 -14.19 -7.80
C ILE A 91 -12.54 -13.74 -8.47
N PRO A 92 -11.39 -14.38 -8.19
CA PRO A 92 -10.14 -14.05 -8.84
C PRO A 92 -10.06 -14.69 -10.23
N ILE A 93 -9.67 -13.89 -11.23
CA ILE A 93 -9.45 -14.34 -12.60
C ILE A 93 -8.15 -13.78 -13.18
N ASN A 94 -7.49 -14.53 -14.07
CA ASN A 94 -6.32 -14.04 -14.82
C ASN A 94 -6.80 -13.27 -16.07
N ASN A 95 -7.18 -12.00 -15.90
CA ASN A 95 -7.72 -11.17 -16.98
C ASN A 95 -7.24 -9.72 -16.90
N SER A 96 -5.96 -9.54 -16.60
CA SER A 96 -5.35 -8.21 -16.56
C SER A 96 -3.90 -8.31 -17.04
N PHE A 97 -3.40 -7.19 -17.50
CA PHE A 97 -2.01 -7.01 -17.83
C PHE A 97 -1.49 -5.72 -17.16
N GLY A 98 -0.20 -5.52 -17.19
CA GLY A 98 0.40 -4.34 -16.58
C GLY A 98 1.76 -4.06 -17.14
N GLU A 99 2.28 -2.90 -16.81
CA GLU A 99 3.62 -2.49 -17.15
C GLU A 99 4.28 -1.74 -16.00
N ALA A 100 5.59 -1.87 -15.91
CA ALA A 100 6.38 -0.99 -15.08
C ALA A 100 7.64 -0.60 -15.83
N TYR A 101 8.03 0.67 -15.75
CA TYR A 101 9.24 1.17 -16.34
C TYR A 101 9.89 2.22 -15.46
N GLY A 102 11.19 2.37 -15.63
CA GLY A 102 11.92 3.33 -14.82
C GLY A 102 13.36 3.51 -15.25
N VAL A 103 13.98 4.48 -14.60
CA VAL A 103 15.41 4.74 -14.71
C VAL A 103 15.99 4.91 -13.32
N GLU A 104 17.20 4.39 -13.13
CA GLU A 104 17.92 4.44 -11.87
C GLU A 104 19.32 5.01 -12.09
N PHE A 105 19.76 5.84 -11.17
CA PHE A 105 21.08 6.44 -11.15
C PHE A 105 21.70 6.19 -9.78
N LEU A 106 22.95 5.75 -9.77
CA LEU A 106 23.77 5.63 -8.58
C LEU A 106 25.10 6.31 -8.83
N LEU A 107 25.44 7.27 -7.98
CA LEU A 107 26.76 7.87 -7.90
C LEU A 107 27.38 7.49 -6.55
N GLU A 108 28.47 6.71 -6.59
CA GLU A 108 29.17 6.23 -5.41
C GLU A 108 30.57 6.82 -5.33
N LYS A 109 30.92 7.32 -4.16
CA LYS A 109 32.30 7.69 -3.82
C LYS A 109 32.87 6.66 -2.84
N LYS A 110 33.90 5.94 -3.26
CA LYS A 110 34.63 4.99 -2.41
C LYS A 110 35.74 5.69 -1.64
N ASN A 111 36.09 5.15 -0.47
CA ASN A 111 37.27 5.56 0.23
C ASN A 111 38.50 5.25 -0.65
N SER A 112 39.43 6.21 -0.77
CA SER A 112 40.69 5.98 -1.43
C SER A 112 41.79 5.81 -0.41
N GLU A 113 42.79 5.04 -0.78
CA GLU A 113 44.05 4.90 -0.01
C GLU A 113 44.79 6.24 0.14
N ARG A 114 44.43 7.27 -0.63
CA ARG A 114 45.00 8.62 -0.61
C ARG A 114 44.43 9.55 0.46
N GLY A 115 43.63 9.03 1.43
CA GLY A 115 43.24 9.80 2.60
C GLY A 115 41.95 10.63 2.45
N SER A 116 41.00 10.22 1.58
CA SER A 116 39.66 10.84 1.60
C SER A 116 38.93 10.47 2.89
N ASN A 117 38.55 11.48 3.66
CA ASN A 117 37.78 11.29 4.89
C ASN A 117 36.28 11.02 4.64
N PHE A 118 35.87 11.08 3.40
CA PHE A 118 34.46 10.93 3.02
C PHE A 118 34.25 9.77 2.04
N SER A 119 33.26 8.94 2.34
CA SER A 119 32.69 7.95 1.42
C SER A 119 31.17 7.99 1.48
N GLY A 120 30.53 7.53 0.41
CA GLY A 120 29.08 7.52 0.38
C GLY A 120 28.53 7.35 -1.01
N TRP A 121 27.21 7.44 -1.11
CA TRP A 121 26.54 7.33 -2.40
C TRP A 121 25.22 8.10 -2.41
N ILE A 122 24.79 8.46 -3.61
CA ILE A 122 23.49 9.04 -3.91
C ILE A 122 22.84 8.14 -4.95
N SER A 123 21.62 7.68 -4.67
CA SER A 123 20.80 7.02 -5.66
C SER A 123 19.53 7.81 -5.91
N TYR A 124 19.10 7.82 -7.16
CA TYR A 124 17.81 8.33 -7.58
C TYR A 124 17.14 7.31 -8.49
N ALA A 125 15.87 7.01 -8.23
CA ALA A 125 15.05 6.18 -9.09
C ALA A 125 13.78 6.92 -9.48
N TYR A 126 13.45 6.88 -10.76
CA TYR A 126 12.12 7.18 -11.27
C TYR A 126 11.47 5.87 -11.71
N ALA A 127 10.29 5.59 -11.19
CA ALA A 127 9.53 4.38 -11.50
C ALA A 127 8.07 4.71 -11.81
N HIS A 128 7.49 3.97 -12.71
CA HIS A 128 6.09 4.04 -13.06
C HIS A 128 5.55 2.62 -13.21
N ALA A 129 4.42 2.31 -12.56
CA ALA A 129 3.84 0.99 -12.61
C ALA A 129 2.31 1.06 -12.63
N ASN A 130 1.71 0.55 -13.70
CA ASN A 130 0.27 0.50 -13.90
C ASN A 130 -0.19 -0.91 -14.26
N ARG A 131 -1.43 -1.22 -13.83
CA ARG A 131 -2.19 -2.37 -14.34
C ARG A 131 -3.38 -1.90 -15.14
N TYR A 132 -3.75 -2.69 -16.11
CA TYR A 132 -4.86 -2.43 -17.02
C TYR A 132 -5.95 -3.49 -16.80
N GLN A 133 -7.13 -3.04 -16.39
CA GLN A 133 -8.27 -3.90 -16.18
C GLN A 133 -9.45 -3.36 -16.98
N ARG A 134 -9.84 -4.04 -18.04
CA ARG A 134 -10.82 -3.52 -19.02
C ARG A 134 -10.41 -2.14 -19.56
N ARG A 135 -11.15 -1.09 -19.20
CA ARG A 135 -10.90 0.31 -19.61
C ARG A 135 -10.21 1.14 -18.53
N ASP A 136 -9.97 0.54 -17.35
CA ASP A 136 -9.38 1.25 -16.22
C ASP A 136 -7.86 1.08 -16.20
N ILE A 137 -7.17 2.19 -15.98
CA ILE A 137 -5.73 2.22 -15.70
C ILE A 137 -5.59 2.45 -14.21
N ILE A 138 -5.03 1.48 -13.52
CA ILE A 138 -4.94 1.46 -12.06
C ILE A 138 -3.44 1.37 -11.69
N PRO A 139 -2.89 2.32 -10.93
CA PRO A 139 -1.51 2.19 -10.47
C PRO A 139 -1.36 0.94 -9.58
N PHE A 140 -0.20 0.31 -9.61
CA PHE A 140 0.13 -0.71 -8.63
C PHE A 140 0.26 -0.08 -7.24
N ALA A 141 -0.05 -0.83 -6.19
CA ALA A 141 0.06 -0.36 -4.81
C ALA A 141 1.47 0.11 -4.43
N PHE A 142 2.48 -0.37 -5.15
CA PHE A 142 3.89 -0.01 -4.98
C PHE A 142 4.40 1.03 -6.01
N ASP A 143 3.52 1.68 -6.78
CA ASP A 143 3.88 2.72 -7.74
C ASP A 143 4.40 3.97 -7.02
N GLN A 144 5.67 3.96 -6.64
CA GLN A 144 6.38 5.09 -6.06
C GLN A 144 7.21 5.77 -7.14
N ARG A 145 6.81 6.99 -7.54
CA ARG A 145 7.35 7.68 -8.71
C ARG A 145 8.79 8.12 -8.56
N HIS A 146 9.15 8.61 -7.40
CA HIS A 146 10.47 9.15 -7.13
C HIS A 146 11.01 8.59 -5.83
N THR A 147 12.22 8.07 -5.86
CA THR A 147 12.96 7.63 -4.68
C THR A 147 14.36 8.22 -4.72
N VAL A 148 14.79 8.83 -3.63
CA VAL A 148 16.15 9.35 -3.45
C VAL A 148 16.72 8.77 -2.16
N ASN A 149 17.96 8.30 -2.22
CA ASN A 149 18.71 7.94 -1.04
C ASN A 149 20.08 8.61 -1.10
N ILE A 150 20.49 9.20 0.01
CA ILE A 150 21.81 9.79 0.19
C ILE A 150 22.39 9.17 1.45
N VAL A 151 23.55 8.54 1.30
CA VAL A 151 24.27 7.93 2.42
C VAL A 151 25.68 8.45 2.39
N GLY A 152 26.19 8.86 3.54
CA GLY A 152 27.57 9.32 3.66
C GLY A 152 28.16 8.96 5.01
N ASN A 153 29.47 8.69 4.99
CA ASN A 153 30.30 8.49 6.16
C ASN A 153 31.47 9.47 6.08
N TYR A 154 31.73 10.15 7.17
CA TYR A 154 32.83 11.08 7.30
C TYR A 154 33.70 10.72 8.50
N SER A 155 34.99 10.47 8.25
CA SER A 155 35.99 10.24 9.31
C SER A 155 36.42 11.58 9.88
N LEU A 156 36.10 11.81 11.16
CA LEU A 156 36.43 13.02 11.90
C LEU A 156 37.87 12.98 12.47
N GLY A 157 38.59 11.86 12.28
CA GLY A 157 39.90 11.61 12.91
C GLY A 157 39.76 11.06 14.34
N SER A 158 40.89 10.65 14.93
CA SER A 158 40.94 10.06 16.28
C SER A 158 39.90 8.94 16.49
N ASN A 159 39.65 8.13 15.46
CA ASN A 159 38.65 7.02 15.46
C ASN A 159 37.20 7.45 15.72
N TRP A 160 36.84 8.67 15.38
CA TRP A 160 35.48 9.13 15.28
C TRP A 160 34.98 9.08 13.85
N GLU A 161 33.76 8.62 13.68
CA GLU A 161 33.06 8.59 12.39
C GLU A 161 31.65 9.16 12.55
N LEU A 162 31.24 9.99 11.57
CA LEU A 162 29.89 10.51 11.42
C LEU A 162 29.26 9.88 10.19
N GLY A 163 28.22 9.08 10.40
CA GLY A 163 27.36 8.54 9.35
C GLY A 163 26.06 9.33 9.24
N PHE A 164 25.56 9.49 8.02
CA PHE A 164 24.23 10.00 7.80
C PHE A 164 23.52 9.26 6.66
N ARG A 165 22.20 9.18 6.75
CA ARG A 165 21.34 8.61 5.73
C ARG A 165 20.09 9.48 5.56
N TRP A 166 19.93 10.07 4.41
CA TRP A 166 18.71 10.75 4.05
C TRP A 166 17.96 9.97 2.98
N GLN A 167 16.64 9.82 3.18
CA GLN A 167 15.75 9.10 2.28
C GLN A 167 14.57 9.98 1.93
N TYR A 168 14.17 9.91 0.68
CA TYR A 168 12.94 10.50 0.16
C TYR A 168 12.23 9.48 -0.73
N GLY A 169 10.90 9.42 -0.61
CA GLY A 169 10.02 8.67 -1.49
C GLY A 169 8.73 9.42 -1.75
N SER A 170 8.32 9.55 -3.01
CA SER A 170 7.00 10.08 -3.33
C SER A 170 5.92 9.16 -2.76
N GLY A 171 4.73 9.71 -2.51
CA GLY A 171 3.64 8.98 -1.87
C GLY A 171 3.17 7.76 -2.67
N PHE A 172 2.96 6.65 -1.98
CA PHE A 172 2.33 5.47 -2.55
C PHE A 172 0.84 5.71 -2.82
N PRO A 173 0.27 5.09 -3.86
CA PRO A 173 -1.17 5.13 -4.09
C PRO A 173 -1.95 4.47 -2.95
N TYR A 174 -3.13 4.98 -2.68
CA TYR A 174 -4.12 4.33 -1.81
C TYR A 174 -5.53 4.63 -2.31
N THR A 175 -6.51 3.85 -1.87
CA THR A 175 -7.92 4.11 -2.18
C THR A 175 -8.50 5.00 -1.09
N GLU A 176 -8.86 6.23 -1.45
CA GLU A 176 -9.56 7.16 -0.58
C GLU A 176 -11.06 6.91 -0.68
N PRO A 177 -11.77 6.79 0.45
CA PRO A 177 -13.23 6.65 0.44
C PRO A 177 -13.90 7.89 -0.15
N ILE A 178 -15.03 7.68 -0.80
CA ILE A 178 -15.86 8.76 -1.36
C ILE A 178 -17.00 9.19 -0.43
N GLY A 179 -17.27 8.42 0.63
CA GLY A 179 -18.30 8.72 1.60
C GLY A 179 -18.74 7.50 2.41
N LEU A 180 -19.99 7.54 2.85
CA LEU A 180 -20.67 6.45 3.55
C LEU A 180 -21.86 5.98 2.73
N LYS A 181 -22.16 4.68 2.82
CA LYS A 181 -23.37 4.09 2.23
C LYS A 181 -24.07 3.16 3.21
N PRO A 182 -25.39 3.04 3.17
CA PRO A 182 -26.11 2.03 3.94
C PRO A 182 -25.61 0.63 3.57
N ARG A 183 -25.41 -0.20 4.59
CA ARG A 183 -25.14 -1.61 4.37
C ARG A 183 -26.40 -2.31 3.84
N ILE A 184 -26.24 -3.09 2.79
CA ILE A 184 -27.31 -3.90 2.23
C ILE A 184 -27.01 -5.37 2.53
N LEU A 185 -27.99 -6.08 3.06
CA LEU A 185 -27.94 -7.53 3.30
C LEU A 185 -28.92 -8.21 2.37
N LEU A 186 -28.62 -9.44 2.00
CA LEU A 186 -29.57 -10.34 1.35
C LEU A 186 -30.15 -11.26 2.41
N LEU A 187 -31.46 -11.34 2.49
CA LEU A 187 -32.20 -12.24 3.37
C LEU A 187 -32.77 -13.38 2.57
N ASP A 188 -32.77 -14.57 3.13
CA ASP A 188 -33.50 -15.72 2.69
C ASP A 188 -34.94 -15.59 3.29
N THR A 189 -35.90 -15.13 2.50
CA THR A 189 -37.24 -14.83 2.98
C THR A 189 -38.24 -15.98 2.77
N ASP A 190 -37.92 -16.94 1.93
CA ASP A 190 -38.72 -18.13 1.65
C ASP A 190 -38.14 -19.42 2.23
N ASN A 191 -37.00 -19.33 2.93
CA ASN A 191 -36.28 -20.43 3.57
C ASN A 191 -35.84 -21.55 2.60
N ASP A 192 -35.51 -21.19 1.36
CA ASP A 192 -34.95 -22.14 0.38
C ASP A 192 -33.45 -22.32 0.49
N GLY A 193 -32.81 -21.62 1.42
CA GLY A 193 -31.35 -21.61 1.68
C GLY A 193 -30.57 -20.66 0.78
N LYS A 194 -31.25 -19.78 0.03
CA LYS A 194 -30.64 -18.78 -0.86
C LYS A 194 -31.10 -17.38 -0.47
N PRO A 195 -30.17 -16.54 0.00
CA PRO A 195 -30.49 -15.16 0.35
C PRO A 195 -30.59 -14.31 -0.92
N GLU A 196 -31.86 -13.91 -1.28
CA GLU A 196 -32.14 -13.14 -2.50
C GLU A 196 -32.85 -11.81 -2.27
N THR A 197 -33.46 -11.62 -1.10
CA THR A 197 -34.21 -10.39 -0.80
C THR A 197 -33.31 -9.31 -0.23
N PRO A 198 -33.00 -8.21 -0.97
CA PRO A 198 -32.14 -7.16 -0.48
C PRO A 198 -32.86 -6.23 0.50
N VAL A 199 -32.23 -6.00 1.65
CA VAL A 199 -32.73 -5.08 2.69
C VAL A 199 -31.62 -4.16 3.18
N VAL A 200 -32.00 -2.97 3.65
CA VAL A 200 -31.07 -2.09 4.38
C VAL A 200 -30.82 -2.70 5.76
N ALA A 201 -29.55 -2.90 6.10
CA ALA A 201 -29.17 -3.49 7.38
C ALA A 201 -29.41 -2.52 8.54
N THR A 202 -29.90 -3.06 9.67
CA THR A 202 -30.14 -2.29 10.89
C THR A 202 -29.33 -2.81 12.05
N ARG A 203 -29.12 -1.96 13.08
CA ARG A 203 -28.50 -2.32 14.35
C ARG A 203 -29.45 -3.10 15.25
N ALA A 204 -30.12 -4.11 14.73
CA ALA A 204 -30.90 -5.00 15.56
C ALA A 204 -29.99 -5.73 16.55
N SER A 205 -30.36 -5.74 17.84
CA SER A 205 -29.64 -6.43 18.90
C SER A 205 -30.63 -7.28 19.72
N TYR A 206 -30.09 -8.15 20.58
CA TYR A 206 -30.95 -8.91 21.51
C TYR A 206 -31.82 -8.01 22.40
N ALA A 207 -31.29 -6.82 22.80
CA ALA A 207 -32.01 -5.85 23.60
C ALA A 207 -33.01 -5.00 22.79
N ASN A 208 -32.79 -4.84 21.46
CA ASN A 208 -33.66 -4.09 20.54
C ASN A 208 -33.75 -4.82 19.20
N PRO A 209 -34.53 -5.90 19.09
CA PRO A 209 -34.64 -6.70 17.87
C PRO A 209 -35.34 -5.96 16.71
N ASN A 210 -36.10 -4.91 17.02
CA ASN A 210 -36.87 -4.11 16.02
C ASN A 210 -36.19 -2.76 15.75
N SER A 211 -34.89 -2.64 15.94
CA SER A 211 -34.16 -1.41 15.64
C SER A 211 -34.29 -1.05 14.17
N ASN A 212 -34.68 0.19 13.90
CA ASN A 212 -34.70 0.78 12.57
C ASN A 212 -33.43 1.58 12.26
N GLU A 213 -32.46 1.59 13.18
CA GLU A 213 -31.22 2.33 13.00
C GLU A 213 -30.34 1.66 11.95
N VAL A 214 -30.02 2.40 10.89
CA VAL A 214 -29.25 1.92 9.73
C VAL A 214 -27.78 1.73 10.08
N ILE A 215 -27.20 0.63 9.60
CA ILE A 215 -25.77 0.40 9.63
C ILE A 215 -25.16 0.99 8.37
N PHE A 216 -24.09 1.80 8.54
CA PHE A 216 -23.34 2.36 7.43
C PHE A 216 -22.01 1.65 7.25
N ASP A 217 -21.61 1.48 5.99
CA ASP A 217 -20.29 1.06 5.56
C ASP A 217 -19.56 2.24 4.91
N ILE A 218 -18.24 2.17 4.93
CA ILE A 218 -17.41 3.10 4.19
C ILE A 218 -17.56 2.82 2.70
N ASP A 219 -17.87 3.86 1.93
CA ASP A 219 -18.00 3.75 0.49
C ASP A 219 -16.69 4.10 -0.21
N TYR A 220 -16.05 3.10 -0.80
CA TYR A 220 -14.86 3.28 -1.63
C TYR A 220 -15.17 3.45 -3.11
N GLY A 221 -16.45 3.41 -3.50
CA GLY A 221 -16.88 3.39 -4.90
C GLY A 221 -16.52 2.08 -5.61
N ASP A 222 -17.31 1.69 -6.58
CA ASP A 222 -17.15 0.39 -7.25
C ASP A 222 -15.88 0.28 -8.12
N ARG A 223 -15.38 1.41 -8.64
CA ARG A 223 -14.21 1.46 -9.54
C ARG A 223 -13.08 2.39 -9.05
N ASN A 224 -13.24 2.94 -7.88
CA ASN A 224 -12.37 3.98 -7.34
C ASN A 224 -11.17 3.37 -6.61
N ARG A 225 -10.22 2.78 -7.36
CA ARG A 225 -9.03 2.15 -6.79
C ARG A 225 -7.81 3.03 -6.95
N PHE A 226 -7.03 3.19 -5.85
CA PHE A 226 -5.79 3.94 -5.85
C PHE A 226 -5.93 5.36 -6.44
N ASN A 227 -7.05 6.00 -6.13
CA ASN A 227 -7.44 7.33 -6.61
C ASN A 227 -6.69 8.48 -5.93
N ALA A 228 -5.97 8.21 -4.86
CA ALA A 228 -5.19 9.19 -4.10
C ALA A 228 -3.77 8.70 -3.82
N ARG A 229 -2.90 9.62 -3.38
CA ARG A 229 -1.53 9.31 -2.96
C ARG A 229 -1.29 9.80 -1.54
N LYS A 230 -0.58 8.98 -0.77
CA LYS A 230 -0.09 9.36 0.55
C LYS A 230 0.90 10.53 0.43
N PRO A 231 1.12 11.31 1.50
CA PRO A 231 2.19 12.28 1.55
C PRO A 231 3.55 11.63 1.26
N ALA A 232 4.46 12.43 0.68
CA ALA A 232 5.82 11.97 0.47
C ALA A 232 6.49 11.59 1.80
N TYR A 233 7.21 10.51 1.79
CA TYR A 233 8.07 10.07 2.88
C TYR A 233 9.44 10.73 2.78
N HIS A 234 9.98 11.23 3.89
CA HIS A 234 11.40 11.51 3.99
C HIS A 234 11.90 11.46 5.44
N ARG A 235 13.17 11.09 5.60
CA ARG A 235 13.78 10.90 6.90
C ARG A 235 15.29 11.14 6.82
N LEU A 236 15.84 11.76 7.83
CA LEU A 236 17.28 11.87 8.06
C LEU A 236 17.64 11.10 9.33
N ASP A 237 18.58 10.18 9.20
CA ASP A 237 19.17 9.43 10.30
C ASP A 237 20.65 9.82 10.42
N ILE A 238 21.15 9.90 11.63
CA ILE A 238 22.53 10.22 11.92
C ILE A 238 23.10 9.17 12.87
N ARG A 239 24.33 8.73 12.61
CA ARG A 239 25.12 7.87 13.48
C ARG A 239 26.44 8.52 13.82
N VAL A 240 26.78 8.55 15.11
CA VAL A 240 28.12 8.90 15.58
C VAL A 240 28.74 7.64 16.15
N THR A 241 29.91 7.30 15.66
CA THR A 241 30.66 6.09 16.09
C THR A 241 32.03 6.50 16.66
N LYS A 242 32.43 5.85 17.75
CA LYS A 242 33.76 5.97 18.36
C LYS A 242 34.37 4.59 18.53
N ALA A 243 35.47 4.33 17.85
CA ALA A 243 36.31 3.16 18.09
C ALA A 243 37.44 3.50 19.06
N THR A 244 37.76 2.59 19.99
CA THR A 244 38.84 2.77 20.97
C THR A 244 39.28 1.41 21.52
N ILE A 245 40.48 1.36 22.08
CA ILE A 245 41.00 0.17 22.76
C ILE A 245 40.85 0.39 24.25
N LEU A 246 40.11 -0.49 24.94
CA LEU A 246 39.96 -0.53 26.39
C LEU A 246 40.22 -1.96 26.88
N TRP A 247 41.04 -2.08 27.91
CA TRP A 247 41.40 -3.40 28.49
C TRP A 247 41.91 -4.42 27.47
N ASN A 248 42.69 -3.98 26.48
CA ASN A 248 43.20 -4.77 25.37
C ASN A 248 42.16 -5.36 24.41
N TYR A 249 40.93 -4.85 24.44
CA TYR A 249 39.87 -5.22 23.52
C TYR A 249 39.49 -4.03 22.64
N ASP A 250 39.07 -4.32 21.39
CA ASP A 250 38.58 -3.30 20.46
C ASP A 250 37.12 -2.98 20.78
N TRP A 251 36.84 -1.79 21.25
CA TRP A 251 35.52 -1.30 21.55
C TRP A 251 35.05 -0.33 20.48
N THR A 252 33.78 -0.50 20.08
CA THR A 252 33.10 0.46 19.21
C THR A 252 31.82 0.90 19.90
N PHE A 253 31.70 2.17 20.22
CA PHE A 253 30.51 2.79 20.76
C PHE A 253 29.77 3.52 19.65
N TYR A 254 28.43 3.50 19.66
CA TYR A 254 27.64 4.25 18.68
C TYR A 254 26.40 4.88 19.30
N LEU A 255 26.05 6.04 18.77
CA LEU A 255 24.80 6.75 19.00
C LEU A 255 24.09 6.88 17.65
N ASP A 256 22.90 6.33 17.54
CA ASP A 256 22.03 6.51 16.39
C ASP A 256 20.88 7.44 16.75
N ILE A 257 20.56 8.36 15.86
CA ILE A 257 19.35 9.19 15.95
C ILE A 257 18.58 9.00 14.65
N ILE A 258 17.50 8.22 14.74
CA ILE A 258 16.60 7.95 13.62
C ILE A 258 15.58 9.08 13.56
N ASN A 259 15.30 9.58 12.34
CA ASN A 259 14.32 10.65 12.10
C ASN A 259 14.62 11.93 12.90
N ILE A 260 15.85 12.43 12.77
CA ILE A 260 16.37 13.52 13.61
C ILE A 260 15.50 14.79 13.60
N TYR A 261 14.81 15.09 12.51
CA TYR A 261 13.89 16.22 12.45
C TYR A 261 12.44 15.87 12.80
N ASN A 262 12.22 14.69 13.39
CA ASN A 262 10.94 14.25 13.97
C ASN A 262 9.73 14.38 13.02
N ARG A 263 9.91 14.05 11.74
CA ARG A 263 8.83 14.10 10.77
C ARG A 263 7.81 12.99 11.02
N THR A 264 6.53 13.33 11.00
CA THR A 264 5.44 12.35 10.94
C THR A 264 5.34 11.77 9.52
N ASN A 265 5.90 10.58 9.30
CA ASN A 265 5.82 9.86 8.03
C ASN A 265 4.61 8.93 8.02
N VAL A 266 3.68 9.17 7.11
CA VAL A 266 2.41 8.43 7.02
C VAL A 266 2.63 7.05 6.40
N VAL A 267 2.27 5.99 7.13
CA VAL A 267 2.24 4.60 6.66
C VAL A 267 0.93 4.32 5.93
N GLY A 268 -0.18 4.78 6.50
CA GLY A 268 -1.51 4.55 5.96
C GLY A 268 -2.58 5.34 6.70
N TYR A 269 -3.81 5.11 6.29
CA TYR A 269 -4.99 5.67 6.92
C TYR A 269 -5.93 4.54 7.33
N SER A 270 -6.55 4.67 8.51
CA SER A 270 -7.69 3.89 8.95
C SER A 270 -8.93 4.78 8.86
N PHE A 271 -9.95 4.31 8.17
CA PHE A 271 -11.21 5.04 8.04
C PHE A 271 -12.27 4.37 8.88
N TYR A 272 -13.16 5.14 9.46
CA TYR A 272 -14.26 4.67 10.30
C TYR A 272 -15.47 5.58 10.19
N VAL A 273 -16.62 5.09 10.67
CA VAL A 273 -17.87 5.86 10.70
C VAL A 273 -17.99 6.49 12.08
N GLU A 274 -18.07 7.82 12.14
CA GLU A 274 -18.31 8.56 13.37
C GLU A 274 -19.78 8.44 13.81
N ASP A 275 -20.07 8.74 15.07
CA ASP A 275 -21.43 8.71 15.62
C ASP A 275 -22.38 9.71 14.96
N ASP A 276 -21.86 10.80 14.43
CA ASP A 276 -22.63 11.79 13.66
C ASP A 276 -22.83 11.44 12.20
N LEU A 277 -22.39 10.23 11.76
CA LEU A 277 -22.39 9.74 10.39
C LEU A 277 -21.49 10.56 9.46
N THR A 278 -20.39 11.05 9.96
CA THR A 278 -19.28 11.56 9.14
C THR A 278 -18.22 10.49 8.96
N LEU A 279 -17.39 10.67 7.94
CA LEU A 279 -16.26 9.78 7.67
C LEU A 279 -15.07 10.21 8.53
N GLY A 280 -14.75 9.45 9.56
CA GLY A 280 -13.54 9.61 10.37
C GLY A 280 -12.32 9.06 9.68
N ARG A 281 -11.14 9.70 9.92
CA ARG A 281 -9.85 9.26 9.42
C ARG A 281 -8.78 9.34 10.48
N GLU A 282 -8.15 8.24 10.78
CA GLU A 282 -6.97 8.16 11.64
C GLU A 282 -5.72 7.96 10.77
N THR A 283 -4.63 8.63 11.13
CA THR A 283 -3.35 8.54 10.43
C THR A 283 -2.42 7.58 11.16
N ASN A 284 -2.03 6.51 10.50
CA ASN A 284 -1.01 5.58 10.97
C ASN A 284 0.37 6.10 10.53
N SER A 285 1.24 6.40 11.47
CA SER A 285 2.57 6.95 11.21
C SER A 285 3.70 6.01 11.61
N MET A 286 4.87 6.22 11.02
CA MET A 286 6.11 5.61 11.47
C MET A 286 6.57 6.22 12.80
N PHE A 287 7.61 5.61 13.39
CA PHE A 287 8.21 6.10 14.63
C PHE A 287 8.67 7.57 14.50
N PRO A 288 8.46 8.38 15.54
CA PRO A 288 9.01 9.73 15.65
C PRO A 288 10.54 9.66 15.76
N ILE A 289 11.17 10.73 16.23
CA ILE A 289 12.60 10.70 16.57
C ILE A 289 12.89 9.57 17.56
N LEU A 290 13.91 8.77 17.25
CA LEU A 290 14.28 7.61 18.06
C LEU A 290 15.81 7.57 18.24
N PRO A 291 16.33 8.06 19.38
CA PRO A 291 17.74 7.88 19.74
C PRO A 291 17.97 6.48 20.29
N THR A 292 19.08 5.86 19.89
CA THR A 292 19.55 4.58 20.41
C THR A 292 21.04 4.63 20.64
N ILE A 293 21.51 3.95 21.69
CA ILE A 293 22.95 3.81 21.98
C ILE A 293 23.31 2.34 22.04
N GLY A 294 24.52 2.02 21.64
CA GLY A 294 25.02 0.66 21.73
C GLY A 294 26.54 0.61 21.68
N PHE A 295 27.05 -0.60 21.91
CA PHE A 295 28.48 -0.87 21.79
C PHE A 295 28.71 -2.28 21.26
N SER A 296 29.91 -2.47 20.70
CA SER A 296 30.42 -3.76 20.22
C SER A 296 31.84 -3.94 20.76
N VAL A 297 32.19 -5.16 21.14
CA VAL A 297 33.52 -5.53 21.60
C VAL A 297 34.03 -6.69 20.76
N LYS A 298 35.27 -6.57 20.30
CA LYS A 298 35.98 -7.64 19.61
C LYS A 298 37.15 -8.07 20.47
N PHE A 299 37.18 -9.38 20.82
CA PHE A 299 38.26 -10.02 21.61
C PHE A 299 39.17 -10.85 20.73
#